data_29211c4097845b7d02f902394ff9e70d
#
_entry.id   29211c4097845b7d02f902394ff9e70d
#
_cell.length_a   1.000
_cell.length_b   1.000
_cell.length_c   1.000
_cell.angle_alpha   90.00
_cell.angle_beta   90.00
_cell.angle_gamma   90.00
#
_symmetry.space_group_name_H-M   'P 1'
#
loop_
_entity.id
_entity.type
_entity.pdbx_description
1 polymer ?
#
loop_
_entity_poly.entity_id
_entity_poly.type
_entity_poly.pdbx_seq_one_letter_code
_entity_poly.pdbx_strand_id
1 'polypeptide(L)'
;MSEYLSRHAEEVRVAAERIHGKVRRTPTLTTDLDPQLRLKPECFQVTGSFKPRGAFNAVLSLVARGRRPPGVIAVSSGNHAQAVALAAGTVGLPALILIPEDANPTKVAATRALGAEVIQEGITFANREQRLREVMAERGFVLVHPFDDWDVIHGQGTAVRELLEDEPELDVVATPVGGGGLLSGSAISAKSHRPEIKVVGVEPAAADDAYQSWKAGQIQTLATSPATLADGVRTTAVGTRNFEVMFANGLVDEIVTVSEEEIASAVQVAWSRLHLALEPTGALPLAAHLSGKLPRGRAGLVLSGGNANLQTVATLLKK
;
A
#
# COMPACT_ATOMS: atom_id res chain seq x y z
N MET A 1 -17.32 20.27 -0.74
CA MET A 1 -15.97 19.67 -0.84
C MET A 1 -14.94 20.78 -0.68
N SER A 2 -13.90 20.62 0.16
CA SER A 2 -12.86 21.63 0.32
C SER A 2 -12.01 21.75 -0.95
N GLU A 3 -11.36 22.91 -1.17
CA GLU A 3 -10.46 23.12 -2.30
C GLU A 3 -9.30 22.10 -2.28
N TYR A 4 -8.78 21.79 -1.08
CA TYR A 4 -7.77 20.76 -0.87
C TYR A 4 -8.23 19.40 -1.43
N LEU A 5 -9.40 18.92 -0.99
CA LEU A 5 -9.91 17.62 -1.43
C LEU A 5 -10.21 17.59 -2.93
N SER A 6 -10.78 18.68 -3.48
CA SER A 6 -11.07 18.79 -4.93
C SER A 6 -9.82 18.66 -5.78
N ARG A 7 -8.75 19.35 -5.38
CA ARG A 7 -7.45 19.30 -6.06
C ARG A 7 -6.87 17.87 -6.07
N HIS A 8 -6.82 17.23 -4.90
CA HIS A 8 -6.25 15.88 -4.81
C HIS A 8 -7.12 14.81 -5.48
N ALA A 9 -8.45 14.96 -5.48
CA ALA A 9 -9.37 14.10 -6.20
C ALA A 9 -9.14 14.17 -7.73
N GLU A 10 -8.89 15.36 -8.27
CA GLU A 10 -8.54 15.53 -9.68
C GLU A 10 -7.21 14.84 -10.00
N GLU A 11 -6.20 14.93 -9.13
CA GLU A 11 -4.94 14.23 -9.34
C GLU A 11 -5.09 12.69 -9.30
N VAL A 12 -6.00 12.14 -8.48
CA VAL A 12 -6.35 10.71 -8.52
C VAL A 12 -7.01 10.35 -9.86
N ARG A 13 -7.90 11.22 -10.40
CA ARG A 13 -8.51 11.01 -11.72
C ARG A 13 -7.45 10.99 -12.82
N VAL A 14 -6.55 11.96 -12.81
CA VAL A 14 -5.42 12.03 -13.76
C VAL A 14 -4.49 10.83 -13.62
N ALA A 15 -4.24 10.37 -12.37
CA ALA A 15 -3.47 9.16 -12.12
C ALA A 15 -4.13 7.93 -12.73
N ALA A 16 -5.46 7.77 -12.59
CA ALA A 16 -6.20 6.66 -13.18
C ALA A 16 -6.09 6.63 -14.72
N GLU A 17 -6.16 7.78 -15.37
CA GLU A 17 -5.94 7.88 -16.82
C GLU A 17 -4.50 7.53 -17.21
N ARG A 18 -3.52 8.04 -16.45
CA ARG A 18 -2.09 7.82 -16.71
C ARG A 18 -1.70 6.35 -16.62
N ILE A 19 -2.25 5.62 -15.64
CA ILE A 19 -1.92 4.20 -15.44
C ILE A 19 -2.83 3.24 -16.20
N HIS A 20 -3.83 3.74 -16.94
CA HIS A 20 -4.73 2.91 -17.72
C HIS A 20 -3.96 2.00 -18.69
N GLY A 21 -4.31 0.72 -18.73
CA GLY A 21 -3.65 -0.28 -19.55
C GLY A 21 -2.24 -0.70 -19.06
N LYS A 22 -1.72 -0.10 -17.97
CA LYS A 22 -0.45 -0.49 -17.35
C LYS A 22 -0.65 -1.33 -16.09
N VAL A 23 -1.76 -1.12 -15.42
CA VAL A 23 -2.20 -1.88 -14.27
C VAL A 23 -3.53 -2.56 -14.57
N ARG A 24 -3.90 -3.54 -13.78
CA ARG A 24 -5.21 -4.21 -13.91
C ARG A 24 -6.28 -3.41 -13.18
N ARG A 25 -7.46 -3.25 -13.78
CA ARG A 25 -8.67 -2.97 -13.02
C ARG A 25 -9.04 -4.28 -12.32
N THR A 26 -8.71 -4.39 -11.04
CA THR A 26 -9.03 -5.59 -10.26
C THR A 26 -10.54 -5.69 -10.06
N PRO A 27 -11.14 -6.89 -10.01
CA PRO A 27 -12.57 -7.02 -9.81
C PRO A 27 -12.99 -6.54 -8.43
N THR A 28 -14.27 -6.18 -8.29
CA THR A 28 -14.94 -6.07 -7.00
C THR A 28 -15.71 -7.37 -6.76
N LEU A 29 -15.41 -8.05 -5.64
CA LEU A 29 -16.01 -9.35 -5.33
C LEU A 29 -17.04 -9.23 -4.22
N THR A 30 -18.12 -9.99 -4.35
CA THR A 30 -19.07 -10.34 -3.26
C THR A 30 -18.59 -11.59 -2.54
N THR A 31 -19.14 -11.87 -1.37
CA THR A 31 -18.79 -13.07 -0.58
C THR A 31 -19.99 -13.55 0.25
N ASP A 32 -20.00 -14.85 0.56
CA ASP A 32 -20.98 -15.48 1.44
C ASP A 32 -20.68 -15.24 2.93
N LEU A 33 -19.55 -14.64 3.27
CA LEU A 33 -19.21 -14.30 4.66
C LEU A 33 -20.16 -13.23 5.22
N ASP A 34 -20.47 -12.24 4.41
CA ASP A 34 -21.38 -11.16 4.72
C ASP A 34 -21.91 -10.56 3.40
N PRO A 35 -23.22 -10.52 3.17
CA PRO A 35 -23.80 -9.96 1.94
C PRO A 35 -23.56 -8.44 1.79
N GLN A 36 -23.20 -7.74 2.85
CA GLN A 36 -22.85 -6.33 2.83
C GLN A 36 -21.36 -6.08 2.56
N LEU A 37 -20.56 -7.12 2.46
CA LEU A 37 -19.12 -7.02 2.25
C LEU A 37 -18.78 -6.99 0.76
N ARG A 38 -17.88 -6.10 0.38
CA ARG A 38 -17.25 -6.00 -0.93
C ARG A 38 -15.74 -6.08 -0.78
N LEU A 39 -15.10 -6.86 -1.64
CA LEU A 39 -13.66 -7.08 -1.59
C LEU A 39 -13.01 -6.52 -2.85
N LYS A 40 -11.96 -5.72 -2.68
CA LYS A 40 -11.09 -5.22 -3.73
C LYS A 40 -9.75 -5.97 -3.66
N PRO A 41 -9.61 -7.13 -4.34
CA PRO A 41 -8.45 -8.01 -4.20
C PRO A 41 -7.27 -7.52 -5.05
N GLU A 42 -6.44 -6.66 -4.50
CA GLU A 42 -5.21 -6.18 -5.11
C GLU A 42 -4.12 -7.28 -5.19
N CYS A 43 -4.34 -8.45 -4.62
CA CYS A 43 -3.55 -9.64 -4.90
C CYS A 43 -3.63 -10.08 -6.37
N PHE A 44 -4.67 -9.67 -7.11
CA PHE A 44 -4.82 -9.92 -8.55
C PHE A 44 -4.12 -8.87 -9.42
N GLN A 45 -3.57 -7.81 -8.83
CA GLN A 45 -2.85 -6.78 -9.56
C GLN A 45 -1.56 -7.32 -10.19
N VAL A 46 -1.03 -6.65 -11.22
CA VAL A 46 0.32 -6.93 -11.71
C VAL A 46 1.30 -6.88 -10.53
N THR A 47 2.27 -7.77 -10.49
CA THR A 47 3.17 -8.01 -9.35
C THR A 47 2.49 -8.47 -8.03
N GLY A 48 1.19 -8.80 -8.04
CA GLY A 48 0.51 -9.40 -6.89
C GLY A 48 0.21 -8.47 -5.72
N SER A 49 0.23 -7.14 -5.91
CA SER A 49 -0.12 -6.15 -4.88
C SER A 49 -0.52 -4.80 -5.49
N PHE A 50 -1.15 -3.93 -4.70
CA PHE A 50 -1.57 -2.58 -5.10
C PHE A 50 -0.42 -1.65 -5.54
N LYS A 51 0.82 -1.95 -5.15
CA LYS A 51 1.99 -1.06 -5.33
C LYS A 51 2.22 -0.56 -6.76
N PRO A 52 1.97 -1.34 -7.83
CA PRO A 52 2.07 -0.84 -9.21
C PRO A 52 1.25 0.41 -9.49
N ARG A 53 0.09 0.60 -8.88
CA ARG A 53 -0.74 1.78 -9.10
C ARG A 53 0.02 3.08 -8.83
N GLY A 54 0.64 3.19 -7.65
CA GLY A 54 1.46 4.34 -7.29
C GLY A 54 2.79 4.39 -8.03
N ALA A 55 3.48 3.26 -8.20
CA ALA A 55 4.77 3.21 -8.87
C ALA A 55 4.66 3.62 -10.34
N PHE A 56 3.67 3.11 -11.08
CA PHE A 56 3.41 3.53 -12.47
C PHE A 56 3.02 4.99 -12.54
N ASN A 57 2.15 5.49 -11.65
CA ASN A 57 1.78 6.89 -11.66
C ASN A 57 2.99 7.80 -11.45
N ALA A 58 3.85 7.50 -10.47
CA ALA A 58 5.06 8.28 -10.20
C ALA A 58 6.04 8.26 -11.37
N VAL A 59 6.37 7.07 -11.90
CA VAL A 59 7.33 6.93 -13.00
C VAL A 59 6.81 7.59 -14.29
N LEU A 60 5.56 7.36 -14.65
CA LEU A 60 4.95 7.96 -15.85
C LEU A 60 4.78 9.48 -15.71
N SER A 61 4.52 9.98 -14.51
CA SER A 61 4.46 11.43 -14.21
C SER A 61 5.81 12.11 -14.43
N LEU A 62 6.92 11.48 -14.01
CA LEU A 62 8.27 11.99 -14.28
C LEU A 62 8.50 12.16 -15.77
N VAL A 63 8.17 11.16 -16.57
CA VAL A 63 8.33 11.20 -18.04
C VAL A 63 7.41 12.25 -18.67
N ALA A 64 6.14 12.31 -18.27
CA ALA A 64 5.16 13.26 -18.80
C ALA A 64 5.52 14.73 -18.55
N ARG A 65 6.20 15.02 -17.42
CA ARG A 65 6.70 16.37 -17.09
C ARG A 65 7.98 16.74 -17.84
N GLY A 66 8.39 15.95 -18.84
CA GLY A 66 9.64 16.16 -19.60
C GLY A 66 10.90 15.89 -18.78
N ARG A 67 10.77 15.34 -17.60
CA ARG A 67 11.90 14.96 -16.74
C ARG A 67 12.23 13.50 -17.00
N ARG A 68 13.20 13.26 -17.91
CA ARG A 68 13.74 11.91 -18.08
C ARG A 68 15.05 11.79 -17.29
N PRO A 69 14.97 11.36 -16.01
CA PRO A 69 16.17 11.19 -15.19
C PRO A 69 17.04 10.06 -15.74
N PRO A 70 18.32 9.97 -15.34
CA PRO A 70 19.18 8.84 -15.69
C PRO A 70 18.60 7.49 -15.23
N GLY A 71 17.78 7.47 -14.20
CA GLY A 71 17.10 6.31 -13.68
C GLY A 71 16.24 6.64 -12.47
N VAL A 72 15.56 5.63 -11.94
CA VAL A 72 14.80 5.72 -10.69
C VAL A 72 15.38 4.80 -9.64
N ILE A 73 15.25 5.17 -8.36
CA ILE A 73 15.76 4.41 -7.22
C ILE A 73 14.66 4.20 -6.20
N ALA A 74 14.67 3.07 -5.52
CA ALA A 74 13.82 2.80 -4.36
C ALA A 74 14.56 1.99 -3.29
N VAL A 75 14.10 2.07 -2.07
CA VAL A 75 14.53 1.23 -0.94
C VAL A 75 13.36 0.34 -0.56
N SER A 76 13.45 -0.94 -0.89
CA SER A 76 12.41 -1.91 -0.52
C SER A 76 12.86 -3.34 -0.84
N SER A 77 12.57 -4.28 0.03
CA SER A 77 12.76 -5.71 -0.22
C SER A 77 11.48 -6.44 -0.69
N GLY A 78 10.37 -5.73 -0.90
CA GLY A 78 9.07 -6.35 -1.14
C GLY A 78 8.31 -5.79 -2.34
N ASN A 79 7.01 -5.62 -2.16
CA ASN A 79 6.05 -5.24 -3.21
C ASN A 79 6.42 -3.95 -3.95
N HIS A 80 6.97 -2.95 -3.24
CA HIS A 80 7.34 -1.68 -3.85
C HIS A 80 8.56 -1.81 -4.79
N ALA A 81 9.55 -2.62 -4.41
CA ALA A 81 10.70 -2.91 -5.26
C ALA A 81 10.29 -3.45 -6.64
N GLN A 82 9.44 -4.46 -6.65
CA GLN A 82 8.93 -5.08 -7.87
C GLN A 82 8.08 -4.10 -8.70
N ALA A 83 7.26 -3.29 -8.03
CA ALA A 83 6.42 -2.31 -8.70
C ALA A 83 7.24 -1.21 -9.41
N VAL A 84 8.29 -0.69 -8.75
CA VAL A 84 9.19 0.31 -9.33
C VAL A 84 10.00 -0.28 -10.49
N ALA A 85 10.55 -1.50 -10.32
CA ALA A 85 11.27 -2.20 -11.38
C ALA A 85 10.41 -2.36 -12.64
N LEU A 86 9.17 -2.84 -12.47
CA LEU A 86 8.23 -3.03 -13.58
C LEU A 86 7.86 -1.70 -14.25
N ALA A 87 7.52 -0.68 -13.46
CA ALA A 87 7.12 0.63 -13.98
C ALA A 87 8.24 1.29 -14.78
N ALA A 88 9.47 1.29 -14.24
CA ALA A 88 10.64 1.85 -14.90
C ALA A 88 10.98 1.10 -16.20
N GLY A 89 10.97 -0.23 -16.17
CA GLY A 89 11.22 -1.06 -17.35
C GLY A 89 10.24 -0.79 -18.49
N THR A 90 8.96 -0.50 -18.17
CA THR A 90 7.94 -0.20 -19.17
C THR A 90 8.23 1.07 -19.99
N VAL A 91 8.95 2.04 -19.40
CA VAL A 91 9.32 3.30 -20.07
C VAL A 91 10.80 3.36 -20.46
N GLY A 92 11.52 2.24 -20.32
CA GLY A 92 12.94 2.16 -20.64
C GLY A 92 13.85 3.01 -19.74
N LEU A 93 13.45 3.21 -18.47
CA LEU A 93 14.29 3.84 -17.45
C LEU A 93 15.04 2.77 -16.65
N PRO A 94 16.33 2.96 -16.37
CA PRO A 94 17.05 2.15 -15.39
C PRO A 94 16.36 2.23 -14.02
N ALA A 95 16.21 1.07 -13.36
CA ALA A 95 15.74 0.98 -11.99
C ALA A 95 16.84 0.42 -11.09
N LEU A 96 17.09 1.07 -9.98
CA LEU A 96 18.03 0.63 -8.94
C LEU A 96 17.26 0.44 -7.64
N ILE A 97 17.40 -0.73 -7.04
CA ILE A 97 16.74 -1.05 -5.78
C ILE A 97 17.77 -1.36 -4.70
N LEU A 98 17.75 -0.60 -3.63
CA LEU A 98 18.53 -0.88 -2.43
C LEU A 98 17.73 -1.84 -1.55
N ILE A 99 18.31 -2.99 -1.25
CA ILE A 99 17.68 -4.06 -0.47
C ILE A 99 18.63 -4.45 0.66
N PRO A 100 18.17 -4.50 1.93
CA PRO A 100 19.00 -5.00 3.03
C PRO A 100 19.56 -6.41 2.77
N GLU A 101 20.77 -6.68 3.27
CA GLU A 101 21.47 -7.96 3.08
C GLU A 101 20.69 -9.16 3.61
N ASP A 102 19.93 -8.97 4.68
CA ASP A 102 19.10 -9.99 5.35
C ASP A 102 17.75 -10.23 4.67
N ALA A 103 17.49 -9.58 3.52
CA ALA A 103 16.22 -9.73 2.81
C ALA A 103 16.06 -11.14 2.21
N ASN A 104 14.79 -11.58 2.13
CA ASN A 104 14.42 -12.88 1.56
C ASN A 104 14.94 -13.03 0.12
N PRO A 105 15.78 -14.05 -0.20
CA PRO A 105 16.36 -14.24 -1.53
C PRO A 105 15.33 -14.38 -2.65
N THR A 106 14.16 -14.96 -2.38
CA THR A 106 13.09 -15.10 -3.37
C THR A 106 12.53 -13.74 -3.79
N LYS A 107 12.34 -12.79 -2.85
CA LYS A 107 11.88 -11.42 -3.15
C LYS A 107 12.95 -10.65 -3.94
N VAL A 108 14.23 -10.85 -3.62
CA VAL A 108 15.36 -10.25 -4.34
C VAL A 108 15.40 -10.76 -5.78
N ALA A 109 15.31 -12.08 -5.98
CA ALA A 109 15.31 -12.70 -7.31
C ALA A 109 14.14 -12.21 -8.15
N ALA A 110 12.94 -12.08 -7.57
CA ALA A 110 11.76 -11.54 -8.26
C ALA A 110 11.98 -10.09 -8.72
N THR A 111 12.65 -9.26 -7.93
CA THR A 111 12.98 -7.87 -8.30
C THR A 111 13.98 -7.83 -9.45
N ARG A 112 15.04 -8.66 -9.40
CA ARG A 112 16.03 -8.77 -10.50
C ARG A 112 15.40 -9.27 -11.80
N ALA A 113 14.48 -10.22 -11.70
CA ALA A 113 13.77 -10.77 -12.87
C ALA A 113 12.92 -9.70 -13.62
N LEU A 114 12.57 -8.60 -12.95
CA LEU A 114 11.90 -7.45 -13.56
C LEU A 114 12.88 -6.42 -14.16
N GLY A 115 14.17 -6.76 -14.27
CA GLY A 115 15.19 -5.95 -14.92
C GLY A 115 15.82 -4.87 -14.06
N ALA A 116 15.56 -4.83 -12.75
CA ALA A 116 16.22 -3.86 -11.88
C ALA A 116 17.63 -4.27 -11.48
N GLU A 117 18.53 -3.30 -11.41
CA GLU A 117 19.78 -3.42 -10.67
C GLU A 117 19.45 -3.49 -9.16
N VAL A 118 20.08 -4.41 -8.44
CA VAL A 118 19.88 -4.57 -7.01
C VAL A 118 21.22 -4.49 -6.29
N ILE A 119 21.33 -3.54 -5.38
CA ILE A 119 22.47 -3.41 -4.45
C ILE A 119 22.02 -3.92 -3.07
N GLN A 120 22.72 -4.91 -2.54
CA GLN A 120 22.52 -5.45 -1.19
C GLN A 120 23.76 -5.25 -0.31
N GLU A 121 24.95 -5.31 -0.92
CA GLU A 121 26.22 -5.23 -0.21
C GLU A 121 26.33 -3.96 0.64
N GLY A 122 26.56 -4.12 1.92
CA GLY A 122 26.66 -3.03 2.88
C GLY A 122 25.35 -2.32 3.21
N ILE A 123 24.18 -2.83 2.75
CA ILE A 123 22.88 -2.25 3.05
C ILE A 123 22.28 -2.95 4.28
N THR A 124 22.03 -2.16 5.32
CA THR A 124 21.32 -2.61 6.53
C THR A 124 20.05 -1.78 6.71
N PHE A 125 19.14 -2.23 7.58
CA PHE A 125 17.97 -1.44 7.94
C PHE A 125 18.35 -0.06 8.52
N ALA A 126 19.46 0.01 9.28
CA ALA A 126 19.90 1.24 9.94
C ALA A 126 20.52 2.26 8.98
N ASN A 127 21.29 1.80 7.97
CA ASN A 127 22.01 2.72 7.08
C ASN A 127 21.34 2.97 5.73
N ARG A 128 20.23 2.30 5.42
CA ARG A 128 19.57 2.34 4.10
C ARG A 128 19.25 3.75 3.59
N GLU A 129 18.83 4.65 4.48
CA GLU A 129 18.51 6.03 4.12
C GLU A 129 19.76 6.86 3.80
N GLN A 130 20.85 6.61 4.50
CA GLN A 130 22.13 7.23 4.19
C GLN A 130 22.63 6.75 2.83
N ARG A 131 22.65 5.42 2.64
CA ARG A 131 23.09 4.80 1.37
C ARG A 131 22.22 5.26 0.19
N LEU A 132 20.92 5.41 0.39
CA LEU A 132 20.03 5.97 -0.61
C LEU A 132 20.49 7.37 -1.07
N ARG A 133 20.76 8.28 -0.10
CA ARG A 133 21.22 9.64 -0.42
C ARG A 133 22.57 9.65 -1.16
N GLU A 134 23.52 8.81 -0.75
CA GLU A 134 24.82 8.68 -1.40
C GLU A 134 24.67 8.25 -2.87
N VAL A 135 23.91 7.18 -3.12
CA VAL A 135 23.70 6.64 -4.47
C VAL A 135 22.90 7.61 -5.35
N MET A 136 21.92 8.32 -4.78
CA MET A 136 21.19 9.37 -5.51
C MET A 136 22.12 10.50 -5.93
N ALA A 137 23.02 10.95 -5.05
CA ALA A 137 23.99 11.99 -5.36
C ALA A 137 25.00 11.55 -6.44
N GLU A 138 25.43 10.29 -6.40
CA GLU A 138 26.38 9.74 -7.36
C GLU A 138 25.75 9.53 -8.75
N ARG A 139 24.55 8.93 -8.80
CA ARG A 139 23.93 8.49 -10.05
C ARG A 139 22.92 9.47 -10.63
N GLY A 140 22.48 10.46 -9.89
CA GLY A 140 21.43 11.40 -10.29
C GLY A 140 20.04 10.75 -10.44
N PHE A 141 19.83 9.57 -9.83
CA PHE A 141 18.56 8.85 -9.90
C PHE A 141 17.50 9.53 -9.04
N VAL A 142 16.24 9.45 -9.48
CA VAL A 142 15.10 10.01 -8.77
C VAL A 142 14.45 8.96 -7.88
N LEU A 143 14.24 9.30 -6.61
CA LEU A 143 13.55 8.43 -5.66
C LEU A 143 12.08 8.27 -6.03
N VAL A 144 11.62 7.02 -6.09
CA VAL A 144 10.20 6.66 -6.05
C VAL A 144 9.91 6.17 -4.63
N HIS A 145 9.41 7.08 -3.79
CA HIS A 145 9.17 6.79 -2.37
C HIS A 145 8.03 5.78 -2.19
N PRO A 146 8.12 4.81 -1.27
CA PRO A 146 7.11 3.74 -1.13
C PRO A 146 5.72 4.19 -0.68
N PHE A 147 5.57 5.41 -0.14
CA PHE A 147 4.31 5.94 0.37
C PHE A 147 4.25 7.48 0.51
N ASP A 148 5.34 8.17 0.85
CA ASP A 148 5.34 9.63 1.13
C ASP A 148 5.70 10.45 -0.11
N ASP A 149 4.92 10.27 -1.16
CA ASP A 149 5.05 10.95 -2.45
C ASP A 149 3.65 11.17 -3.04
N TRP A 150 3.37 12.39 -3.53
CA TRP A 150 2.04 12.72 -4.05
C TRP A 150 1.64 11.89 -5.27
N ASP A 151 2.55 11.67 -6.21
CA ASP A 151 2.24 10.84 -7.37
C ASP A 151 1.97 9.38 -6.95
N VAL A 152 2.68 8.87 -5.93
CA VAL A 152 2.40 7.55 -5.36
C VAL A 152 1.04 7.53 -4.66
N ILE A 153 0.75 8.48 -3.77
CA ILE A 153 -0.53 8.58 -3.05
C ILE A 153 -1.71 8.60 -4.03
N HIS A 154 -1.66 9.47 -5.05
CA HIS A 154 -2.73 9.60 -6.04
C HIS A 154 -2.91 8.31 -6.86
N GLY A 155 -1.81 7.65 -7.24
CA GLY A 155 -1.86 6.36 -7.92
C GLY A 155 -2.53 5.28 -7.07
N GLN A 156 -2.24 5.21 -5.77
CA GLN A 156 -2.85 4.24 -4.85
C GLN A 156 -4.36 4.49 -4.68
N GLY A 157 -4.80 5.74 -4.70
CA GLY A 157 -6.22 6.12 -4.61
C GLY A 157 -7.09 5.50 -5.70
N THR A 158 -6.50 5.16 -6.84
CA THR A 158 -7.23 4.55 -7.97
C THR A 158 -7.89 3.21 -7.60
N ALA A 159 -7.37 2.49 -6.59
CA ALA A 159 -7.98 1.23 -6.13
C ALA A 159 -9.38 1.45 -5.55
N VAL A 160 -9.54 2.42 -4.65
CA VAL A 160 -10.83 2.75 -4.04
C VAL A 160 -11.72 3.52 -5.01
N ARG A 161 -11.15 4.34 -5.90
CA ARG A 161 -11.92 4.94 -6.98
C ARG A 161 -12.64 3.87 -7.81
N GLU A 162 -11.93 2.83 -8.28
CA GLU A 162 -12.54 1.72 -9.02
C GLU A 162 -13.59 0.96 -8.19
N LEU A 163 -13.31 0.75 -6.90
CA LEU A 163 -14.26 0.10 -5.98
C LEU A 163 -15.57 0.88 -5.87
N LEU A 164 -15.51 2.20 -5.78
CA LEU A 164 -16.69 3.07 -5.67
C LEU A 164 -17.41 3.29 -6.99
N GLU A 165 -16.73 3.14 -8.13
CA GLU A 165 -17.38 3.07 -9.45
C GLU A 165 -18.23 1.79 -9.58
N ASP A 166 -17.77 0.66 -9.00
CA ASP A 166 -18.51 -0.61 -9.01
C ASP A 166 -19.60 -0.66 -7.92
N GLU A 167 -19.34 -0.06 -6.74
CA GLU A 167 -20.20 -0.11 -5.55
C GLU A 167 -20.34 1.29 -4.92
N PRO A 168 -21.16 2.18 -5.52
CA PRO A 168 -21.26 3.59 -5.09
C PRO A 168 -21.91 3.78 -3.71
N GLU A 169 -22.62 2.77 -3.21
CA GLU A 169 -23.41 2.83 -1.96
C GLU A 169 -22.65 2.27 -0.73
N LEU A 170 -21.32 2.21 -0.79
CA LEU A 170 -20.55 1.78 0.36
C LEU A 170 -20.59 2.81 1.49
N ASP A 171 -20.80 2.35 2.72
CA ASP A 171 -20.78 3.18 3.93
C ASP A 171 -19.39 3.24 4.57
N VAL A 172 -18.59 2.19 4.37
CA VAL A 172 -17.26 2.03 4.97
C VAL A 172 -16.26 1.60 3.89
N VAL A 173 -15.08 2.19 3.90
CA VAL A 173 -13.90 1.72 3.16
C VAL A 173 -12.78 1.46 4.15
N ALA A 174 -12.23 0.23 4.15
CA ALA A 174 -11.12 -0.14 5.02
C ALA A 174 -9.89 -0.59 4.21
N THR A 175 -8.72 -0.08 4.61
CA THR A 175 -7.44 -0.42 3.98
C THR A 175 -6.36 -0.69 5.02
N PRO A 176 -5.33 -1.48 4.71
CA PRO A 176 -4.15 -1.53 5.55
C PRO A 176 -3.48 -0.17 5.65
N VAL A 177 -2.87 0.12 6.80
CA VAL A 177 -2.00 1.27 6.97
C VAL A 177 -0.62 0.85 7.50
N GLY A 178 0.42 1.31 6.84
CA GLY A 178 1.79 1.39 7.29
C GLY A 178 2.21 2.84 7.14
N GLY A 179 3.10 3.17 6.22
CA GLY A 179 3.45 4.58 5.95
C GLY A 179 2.31 5.49 5.46
N GLY A 180 1.13 4.94 5.16
CA GLY A 180 -0.10 5.69 4.91
C GLY A 180 -0.48 5.92 3.44
N GLY A 181 0.38 5.60 2.45
CA GLY A 181 0.14 5.97 1.05
C GLY A 181 -1.14 5.38 0.44
N LEU A 182 -1.47 4.11 0.73
CA LEU A 182 -2.72 3.49 0.29
C LEU A 182 -3.92 4.12 0.98
N LEU A 183 -3.87 4.25 2.30
CA LEU A 183 -4.97 4.82 3.08
C LEU A 183 -5.25 6.27 2.69
N SER A 184 -4.21 7.09 2.51
CA SER A 184 -4.36 8.49 2.06
C SER A 184 -5.01 8.60 0.69
N GLY A 185 -4.54 7.85 -0.30
CA GLY A 185 -5.14 7.83 -1.63
C GLY A 185 -6.58 7.32 -1.60
N SER A 186 -6.85 6.29 -0.79
CA SER A 186 -8.20 5.74 -0.58
C SER A 186 -9.14 6.75 0.06
N ALA A 187 -8.66 7.49 1.06
CA ALA A 187 -9.42 8.55 1.73
C ALA A 187 -9.80 9.69 0.78
N ILE A 188 -8.84 10.14 -0.04
CA ILE A 188 -9.12 11.14 -1.09
C ILE A 188 -10.25 10.65 -2.00
N SER A 189 -10.16 9.42 -2.50
CA SER A 189 -11.18 8.84 -3.39
C SER A 189 -12.53 8.69 -2.71
N ALA A 190 -12.56 8.17 -1.48
CA ALA A 190 -13.81 7.94 -0.75
C ALA A 190 -14.51 9.25 -0.40
N LYS A 191 -13.78 10.20 0.19
CA LYS A 191 -14.36 11.47 0.62
C LYS A 191 -14.75 12.38 -0.54
N SER A 192 -14.09 12.27 -1.70
CA SER A 192 -14.49 12.99 -2.91
C SER A 192 -15.71 12.38 -3.59
N HIS A 193 -15.91 11.07 -3.47
CA HIS A 193 -17.10 10.39 -3.96
C HIS A 193 -18.33 10.73 -3.10
N ARG A 194 -18.24 10.51 -1.79
CA ARG A 194 -19.29 10.81 -0.82
C ARG A 194 -18.64 11.08 0.56
N PRO A 195 -18.74 12.31 1.10
CA PRO A 195 -18.07 12.70 2.35
C PRO A 195 -18.44 11.85 3.57
N GLU A 196 -19.63 11.23 3.56
CA GLU A 196 -20.18 10.43 4.66
C GLU A 196 -19.52 9.05 4.77
N ILE A 197 -18.89 8.55 3.69
CA ILE A 197 -18.19 7.25 3.74
C ILE A 197 -17.16 7.27 4.85
N LYS A 198 -17.23 6.29 5.74
CA LYS A 198 -16.25 6.09 6.80
C LYS A 198 -14.98 5.47 6.24
N VAL A 199 -13.87 6.13 6.41
CA VAL A 199 -12.54 5.64 5.98
C VAL A 199 -11.77 5.15 7.19
N VAL A 200 -11.45 3.85 7.19
CA VAL A 200 -10.80 3.17 8.31
C VAL A 200 -9.45 2.61 7.89
N GLY A 201 -8.40 3.00 8.60
CA GLY A 201 -7.08 2.37 8.50
C GLY A 201 -6.99 1.17 9.45
N VAL A 202 -6.37 0.08 9.00
CA VAL A 202 -6.17 -1.12 9.82
C VAL A 202 -4.70 -1.46 9.89
N GLU A 203 -4.18 -1.58 11.10
CA GLU A 203 -2.79 -1.96 11.35
C GLU A 203 -2.66 -3.05 12.43
N PRO A 204 -1.52 -3.74 12.52
CA PRO A 204 -1.26 -4.66 13.62
C PRO A 204 -1.12 -3.91 14.95
N ALA A 205 -1.62 -4.47 16.05
CA ALA A 205 -1.39 -3.91 17.38
C ALA A 205 0.10 -3.84 17.77
N ALA A 206 0.94 -4.68 17.15
CA ALA A 206 2.39 -4.64 17.33
C ALA A 206 3.11 -3.57 16.50
N ALA A 207 2.39 -2.88 15.59
CA ALA A 207 2.91 -1.87 14.67
C ALA A 207 1.90 -0.72 14.55
N ASP A 208 1.62 -0.03 15.66
CA ASP A 208 0.51 0.88 15.87
C ASP A 208 0.90 2.37 15.75
N ASP A 209 1.92 2.68 14.96
CA ASP A 209 2.41 4.06 14.77
C ASP A 209 1.35 5.01 14.19
N ALA A 210 0.49 4.53 13.27
CA ALA A 210 -0.60 5.33 12.72
C ALA A 210 -1.70 5.57 13.78
N TYR A 211 -2.06 4.58 14.58
CA TYR A 211 -3.01 4.73 15.68
C TYR A 211 -2.51 5.73 16.73
N GLN A 212 -1.25 5.59 17.14
CA GLN A 212 -0.61 6.51 18.08
C GLN A 212 -0.57 7.93 17.50
N SER A 213 -0.22 8.10 16.22
CA SER A 213 -0.19 9.39 15.53
C SER A 213 -1.58 10.02 15.44
N TRP A 214 -2.61 9.23 15.14
CA TRP A 214 -4.00 9.68 15.09
C TRP A 214 -4.47 10.17 16.46
N LYS A 215 -4.21 9.39 17.52
CA LYS A 215 -4.59 9.76 18.90
C LYS A 215 -3.85 11.00 19.41
N ALA A 216 -2.58 11.14 19.07
CA ALA A 216 -1.73 12.25 19.51
C ALA A 216 -1.93 13.54 18.70
N GLY A 217 -2.53 13.47 17.50
CA GLY A 217 -2.63 14.60 16.58
C GLY A 217 -1.28 15.07 16.02
N GLN A 218 -0.25 14.21 16.11
CA GLN A 218 1.09 14.46 15.58
C GLN A 218 1.77 13.12 15.26
N ILE A 219 2.73 13.12 14.33
CA ILE A 219 3.45 11.91 13.94
C ILE A 219 4.17 11.32 15.16
N GLN A 220 3.85 10.07 15.47
CA GLN A 220 4.55 9.25 16.43
C GLN A 220 5.49 8.29 15.71
N THR A 221 6.65 8.02 16.30
CA THR A 221 7.66 7.14 15.72
C THR A 221 7.97 6.01 16.69
N LEU A 222 7.82 4.78 16.24
CA LEU A 222 8.21 3.60 17.01
C LEU A 222 9.74 3.55 17.13
N ALA A 223 10.22 3.20 18.32
CA ALA A 223 11.65 3.15 18.61
C ALA A 223 12.40 2.10 17.79
N THR A 224 11.73 1.01 17.41
CA THR A 224 12.29 -0.10 16.63
C THR A 224 11.33 -0.57 15.55
N SER A 225 11.85 -1.27 14.54
CA SER A 225 10.99 -1.92 13.54
C SER A 225 10.11 -2.97 14.23
N PRO A 226 8.77 -2.89 14.06
CA PRO A 226 7.85 -3.77 14.76
C PRO A 226 7.96 -5.23 14.31
N ALA A 227 7.70 -6.15 15.24
CA ALA A 227 7.63 -7.59 14.97
C ALA A 227 6.17 -7.99 14.76
N THR A 228 5.76 -8.15 13.51
CA THR A 228 4.41 -8.56 13.11
C THR A 228 4.45 -9.51 11.92
N LEU A 229 3.43 -10.36 11.77
CA LEU A 229 3.19 -11.16 10.57
C LEU A 229 3.00 -10.30 9.32
N ALA A 230 2.43 -9.11 9.47
CA ALA A 230 2.14 -8.19 8.39
C ALA A 230 3.38 -7.38 7.97
N ASP A 231 4.34 -8.06 7.33
CA ASP A 231 5.65 -7.51 6.96
C ASP A 231 5.60 -6.26 6.05
N GLY A 232 4.53 -6.08 5.29
CA GLY A 232 4.34 -4.93 4.41
C GLY A 232 4.00 -3.61 5.12
N VAL A 233 3.70 -3.64 6.42
CA VAL A 233 3.38 -2.47 7.26
C VAL A 233 4.37 -2.28 8.43
N ARG A 234 5.56 -2.85 8.35
CA ARG A 234 6.64 -2.69 9.35
C ARG A 234 7.35 -1.34 9.24
N THR A 235 6.60 -0.28 8.99
CA THR A 235 7.07 1.10 9.08
C THR A 235 7.16 1.51 10.54
N THR A 236 7.99 2.50 10.83
CA THR A 236 8.11 3.06 12.19
C THR A 236 7.34 4.35 12.36
N ALA A 237 6.88 4.95 11.28
CA ALA A 237 6.07 6.16 11.29
C ALA A 237 5.30 6.32 9.97
N VAL A 238 4.19 7.02 10.02
CA VAL A 238 3.48 7.50 8.82
C VAL A 238 4.28 8.60 8.13
N GLY A 239 4.11 8.73 6.80
CA GLY A 239 4.73 9.82 6.04
C GLY A 239 4.09 11.17 6.35
N THR A 240 4.85 12.24 6.16
CA THR A 240 4.40 13.61 6.45
C THR A 240 3.19 14.01 5.59
N ARG A 241 3.22 13.72 4.27
CA ARG A 241 2.09 13.97 3.36
C ARG A 241 0.89 13.11 3.73
N ASN A 242 1.14 11.88 4.15
CA ASN A 242 0.08 10.97 4.56
C ASN A 242 -0.58 11.45 5.85
N PHE A 243 0.20 11.92 6.83
CA PHE A 243 -0.34 12.56 8.04
C PHE A 243 -1.21 13.78 7.70
N GLU A 244 -0.74 14.61 6.75
CA GLU A 244 -1.50 15.77 6.27
C GLU A 244 -2.87 15.36 5.71
N VAL A 245 -2.92 14.35 4.84
CA VAL A 245 -4.17 13.84 4.25
C VAL A 245 -5.06 13.21 5.31
N MET A 246 -4.51 12.28 6.07
CA MET A 246 -5.29 11.40 6.95
C MET A 246 -5.85 12.15 8.14
N PHE A 247 -5.02 12.95 8.81
CA PHE A 247 -5.31 13.48 10.14
C PHE A 247 -5.43 15.00 10.17
N ALA A 248 -4.50 15.75 9.56
CA ALA A 248 -4.57 17.21 9.56
C ALA A 248 -5.75 17.73 8.73
N ASN A 249 -6.09 17.08 7.61
CA ASN A 249 -7.28 17.39 6.82
C ASN A 249 -8.49 16.49 7.16
N GLY A 250 -8.37 15.56 8.11
CA GLY A 250 -9.47 14.76 8.65
C GLY A 250 -10.17 13.85 7.64
N LEU A 251 -9.42 13.33 6.63
CA LEU A 251 -10.03 12.46 5.61
C LEU A 251 -10.13 11.00 6.06
N VAL A 252 -9.46 10.62 7.14
CA VAL A 252 -9.57 9.30 7.78
C VAL A 252 -10.35 9.44 9.08
N ASP A 253 -11.41 8.64 9.22
CA ASP A 253 -12.30 8.71 10.37
C ASP A 253 -11.75 7.94 11.59
N GLU A 254 -11.06 6.81 11.34
CA GLU A 254 -10.60 5.93 12.41
C GLU A 254 -9.38 5.12 12.00
N ILE A 255 -8.51 4.81 12.96
CA ILE A 255 -7.49 3.77 12.86
C ILE A 255 -7.84 2.69 13.88
N VAL A 256 -7.92 1.45 13.44
CA VAL A 256 -8.16 0.27 14.30
C VAL A 256 -6.97 -0.67 14.26
N THR A 257 -6.71 -1.33 15.38
CA THR A 257 -5.63 -2.31 15.48
C THR A 257 -6.17 -3.73 15.57
N VAL A 258 -5.44 -4.68 14.97
CA VAL A 258 -5.75 -6.11 15.03
C VAL A 258 -4.58 -6.89 15.62
N SER A 259 -4.88 -8.00 16.33
CA SER A 259 -3.85 -8.86 16.88
C SER A 259 -3.24 -9.79 15.83
N GLU A 260 -2.11 -10.40 16.14
CA GLU A 260 -1.47 -11.39 15.28
C GLU A 260 -2.36 -12.64 15.05
N GLU A 261 -3.18 -13.02 16.06
CA GLU A 261 -4.15 -14.11 15.95
C GLU A 261 -5.30 -13.74 15.02
N GLU A 262 -5.81 -12.51 15.10
CA GLU A 262 -6.85 -12.01 14.18
C GLU A 262 -6.34 -11.97 12.75
N ILE A 263 -5.08 -11.54 12.53
CA ILE A 263 -4.43 -11.56 11.21
C ILE A 263 -4.30 -12.99 10.68
N ALA A 264 -3.81 -13.93 11.51
CA ALA A 264 -3.67 -15.32 11.14
C ALA A 264 -5.02 -15.95 10.76
N SER A 265 -6.07 -15.70 11.56
CA SER A 265 -7.44 -16.14 11.28
C SER A 265 -7.95 -15.58 9.95
N ALA A 266 -7.72 -14.30 9.67
CA ALA A 266 -8.14 -13.69 8.41
C ALA A 266 -7.44 -14.30 7.19
N VAL A 267 -6.14 -14.64 7.29
CA VAL A 267 -5.42 -15.37 6.23
C VAL A 267 -6.03 -16.75 6.00
N GLN A 268 -6.39 -17.47 7.08
CA GLN A 268 -7.06 -18.77 6.98
C GLN A 268 -8.44 -18.66 6.29
N VAL A 269 -9.24 -17.67 6.68
CA VAL A 269 -10.56 -17.42 6.06
C VAL A 269 -10.40 -17.03 4.59
N ALA A 270 -9.44 -16.16 4.27
CA ALA A 270 -9.15 -15.79 2.88
C ALA A 270 -8.82 -17.01 2.03
N TRP A 271 -7.99 -17.92 2.53
CA TRP A 271 -7.62 -19.14 1.82
C TRP A 271 -8.78 -20.13 1.70
N SER A 272 -9.42 -20.46 2.83
CA SER A 272 -10.38 -21.58 2.90
C SER A 272 -11.80 -21.24 2.44
N ARG A 273 -12.21 -19.96 2.59
CA ARG A 273 -13.59 -19.51 2.32
C ARG A 273 -13.67 -18.58 1.11
N LEU A 274 -12.70 -17.71 0.92
CA LEU A 274 -12.69 -16.77 -0.20
C LEU A 274 -11.87 -17.27 -1.38
N HIS A 275 -11.05 -18.32 -1.20
CA HIS A 275 -10.12 -18.85 -2.19
C HIS A 275 -9.13 -17.79 -2.71
N LEU A 276 -8.74 -16.87 -1.84
CA LEU A 276 -7.79 -15.80 -2.12
C LEU A 276 -6.45 -16.06 -1.41
N ALA A 277 -5.37 -16.05 -2.18
CA ALA A 277 -4.02 -16.08 -1.62
C ALA A 277 -3.64 -14.66 -1.16
N LEU A 278 -3.75 -14.40 0.12
CA LEU A 278 -3.37 -13.12 0.73
C LEU A 278 -2.09 -13.25 1.55
N GLU A 279 -1.24 -12.23 1.45
CA GLU A 279 -0.21 -12.00 2.46
C GLU A 279 -0.84 -11.44 3.74
N PRO A 280 -0.24 -11.63 4.94
CA PRO A 280 -0.81 -11.15 6.20
C PRO A 280 -1.19 -9.66 6.17
N THR A 281 -0.36 -8.82 5.54
CA THR A 281 -0.67 -7.39 5.34
C THR A 281 -1.95 -7.19 4.51
N GLY A 282 -2.16 -8.00 3.47
CA GLY A 282 -3.35 -7.94 2.63
C GLY A 282 -4.63 -8.35 3.35
N ALA A 283 -4.51 -9.12 4.43
CA ALA A 283 -5.64 -9.62 5.22
C ALA A 283 -6.07 -8.68 6.37
N LEU A 284 -5.34 -7.59 6.65
CA LEU A 284 -5.63 -6.68 7.78
C LEU A 284 -7.08 -6.16 7.79
N PRO A 285 -7.66 -5.64 6.68
CA PRO A 285 -9.05 -5.18 6.70
C PRO A 285 -10.06 -6.31 6.93
N LEU A 286 -9.76 -7.51 6.42
CA LEU A 286 -10.58 -8.70 6.66
C LEU A 286 -10.51 -9.11 8.14
N ALA A 287 -9.33 -9.03 8.79
CA ALA A 287 -9.17 -9.27 10.22
C ALA A 287 -10.03 -8.31 11.06
N ALA A 288 -10.01 -7.02 10.74
CA ALA A 288 -10.83 -6.03 11.42
C ALA A 288 -12.34 -6.27 11.23
N HIS A 289 -12.75 -6.68 10.03
CA HIS A 289 -14.16 -7.04 9.75
C HIS A 289 -14.59 -8.26 10.55
N LEU A 290 -13.84 -9.36 10.50
CA LEU A 290 -14.16 -10.60 11.21
C LEU A 290 -14.18 -10.43 12.73
N SER A 291 -13.40 -9.50 13.26
CA SER A 291 -13.33 -9.16 14.69
C SER A 291 -14.35 -8.10 15.11
N GLY A 292 -15.23 -7.65 14.21
CA GLY A 292 -16.26 -6.66 14.50
C GLY A 292 -15.73 -5.26 14.85
N LYS A 293 -14.54 -4.91 14.38
CA LYS A 293 -13.86 -3.63 14.66
C LYS A 293 -14.17 -2.53 13.66
N LEU A 294 -14.87 -2.85 12.56
CA LEU A 294 -15.28 -1.85 11.57
C LEU A 294 -16.65 -1.26 11.93
N PRO A 295 -16.92 -0.01 11.53
CA PRO A 295 -18.25 0.57 11.60
C PRO A 295 -19.29 -0.29 10.88
N ARG A 296 -20.55 -0.24 11.33
CA ARG A 296 -21.66 -0.95 10.67
C ARG A 296 -21.99 -0.31 9.32
N GLY A 297 -22.43 -1.14 8.37
CA GLY A 297 -22.83 -0.71 7.02
C GLY A 297 -22.21 -1.58 5.94
N ARG A 298 -22.47 -1.22 4.67
CA ARG A 298 -21.84 -1.88 3.51
C ARG A 298 -20.36 -1.51 3.48
N ALA A 299 -19.50 -2.50 3.64
CA ALA A 299 -18.07 -2.29 3.78
C ALA A 299 -17.29 -2.75 2.53
N GLY A 300 -16.43 -1.89 2.01
CA GLY A 300 -15.45 -2.20 0.98
C GLY A 300 -14.06 -2.40 1.58
N LEU A 301 -13.48 -3.60 1.43
CA LEU A 301 -12.16 -3.93 1.94
C LEU A 301 -11.13 -4.01 0.82
N VAL A 302 -10.07 -3.23 0.91
CA VAL A 302 -8.92 -3.34 -0.01
C VAL A 302 -7.97 -4.40 0.52
N LEU A 303 -7.95 -5.56 -0.13
CA LEU A 303 -7.07 -6.68 0.18
C LEU A 303 -5.75 -6.48 -0.58
N SER A 304 -4.80 -5.83 0.06
CA SER A 304 -3.72 -5.07 -0.57
C SER A 304 -2.66 -5.86 -1.32
N GLY A 305 -2.54 -7.18 -1.08
CA GLY A 305 -1.58 -8.03 -1.79
C GLY A 305 -1.59 -9.49 -1.37
N GLY A 306 -0.91 -10.32 -2.18
CA GLY A 306 -0.82 -11.77 -1.99
C GLY A 306 0.61 -12.34 -2.08
N ASN A 307 1.65 -11.51 -2.05
CA ASN A 307 3.05 -11.93 -2.19
C ASN A 307 3.62 -12.54 -0.89
N ALA A 308 2.89 -13.51 -0.33
CA ALA A 308 3.32 -14.20 0.87
C ALA A 308 4.35 -15.29 0.57
N ASN A 309 5.24 -15.55 1.53
CA ASN A 309 6.04 -16.76 1.52
C ASN A 309 5.15 -17.97 1.78
N LEU A 310 5.21 -18.99 0.91
CA LEU A 310 4.39 -20.19 1.03
C LEU A 310 4.56 -20.90 2.39
N GLN A 311 5.77 -20.94 2.95
CA GLN A 311 6.03 -21.52 4.26
C GLN A 311 5.30 -20.76 5.38
N THR A 312 5.29 -19.41 5.30
CA THR A 312 4.56 -18.57 6.25
C THR A 312 3.07 -18.89 6.19
N VAL A 313 2.49 -18.90 4.98
CA VAL A 313 1.08 -19.24 4.80
C VAL A 313 0.78 -20.67 5.30
N ALA A 314 1.60 -21.65 4.93
CA ALA A 314 1.42 -23.05 5.38
C ALA A 314 1.48 -23.19 6.91
N THR A 315 2.31 -22.40 7.59
CA THR A 315 2.37 -22.37 9.07
C THR A 315 1.09 -21.77 9.66
N LEU A 316 0.57 -20.70 9.08
CA LEU A 316 -0.68 -20.08 9.52
C LEU A 316 -1.90 -20.99 9.28
N LEU A 317 -1.90 -21.77 8.20
CA LEU A 317 -3.00 -22.69 7.88
C LEU A 317 -3.04 -23.97 8.76
N LYS A 318 -1.96 -24.27 9.50
CA LYS A 318 -1.88 -25.45 10.40
C LYS A 318 -2.39 -25.18 11.81
N LYS A 319 -2.64 -23.95 12.18
CA LYS A 319 -3.18 -23.54 13.48
C LYS A 319 -4.71 -23.46 13.42
#